data_028c808f6adcf5745af756b03d54170f
#
_entry.id   028c808f6adcf5745af756b03d54170f
#
_cell.length_a   1.000
_cell.length_b   1.000
_cell.length_c   1.000
_cell.angle_alpha   90.00
_cell.angle_beta   90.00
_cell.angle_gamma   90.00
#
_symmetry.space_group_name_H-M   'P 1'
#
loop_
_entity.id
_entity.type
_entity.pdbx_description
1 polymer ?
#
loop_
_entity_poly.entity_id
_entity_poly.type
_entity_poly.pdbx_seq_one_letter_code
_entity_poly.pdbx_strand_id
1 'polypeptide(L)'
;MGREDEDVSQAVREILEAEGILIQLNAKCISLAKRDGGVAVRLTCEGGPPEVVGTHVLLAVGRTPNTNDLGLDRAGVATDSRGYIIVDDTLQTNVPGIWAPGDCNRHSAFTHTSYNDYEIVADNLFNTDHRRVSDRIQAYALYPIY
;
A
#
# COMPACT_ATOMS: atom_id res chain seq x y z
N MET A 1 9.90 -9.43 -1.78
CA MET A 1 8.91 -8.33 -1.85
C MET A 1 8.07 -8.53 -3.11
N GLY A 2 6.74 -8.67 -2.98
CA GLY A 2 5.91 -9.15 -4.12
C GLY A 2 5.59 -8.12 -5.21
N ARG A 3 6.21 -6.95 -5.20
CA ARG A 3 6.04 -5.90 -6.22
C ARG A 3 7.34 -5.48 -6.88
N GLU A 4 8.46 -5.95 -6.36
CA GLU A 4 9.80 -5.64 -6.84
C GLU A 4 10.30 -6.76 -7.75
N ASP A 5 11.28 -6.45 -8.57
CA ASP A 5 11.98 -7.43 -9.37
C ASP A 5 12.69 -8.45 -8.48
N GLU A 6 12.89 -9.65 -8.98
CA GLU A 6 13.37 -10.78 -8.17
C GLU A 6 14.78 -10.51 -7.61
N ASP A 7 15.67 -9.93 -8.41
CA ASP A 7 17.03 -9.55 -8.00
C ASP A 7 17.05 -8.50 -6.89
N VAL A 8 16.16 -7.48 -6.97
CA VAL A 8 15.99 -6.47 -5.93
C VAL A 8 15.46 -7.11 -4.64
N SER A 9 14.45 -7.97 -4.76
CA SER A 9 13.87 -8.67 -3.61
C SER A 9 14.89 -9.57 -2.91
N GLN A 10 15.74 -10.25 -3.70
CA GLN A 10 16.80 -11.10 -3.19
C GLN A 10 17.90 -10.28 -2.49
N ALA A 11 18.35 -9.19 -3.11
CA ALA A 11 19.38 -8.33 -2.52
C ALA A 11 18.93 -7.73 -1.17
N VAL A 12 17.69 -7.26 -1.08
CA VAL A 12 17.14 -6.76 0.20
C VAL A 12 17.06 -7.87 1.25
N ARG A 13 16.67 -9.08 0.85
CA ARG A 13 16.65 -10.23 1.74
C ARG A 13 18.04 -10.53 2.31
N GLU A 14 19.06 -10.60 1.46
CA GLU A 14 20.44 -10.88 1.87
C GLU A 14 20.98 -9.83 2.85
N ILE A 15 20.68 -8.54 2.61
CA ILE A 15 21.05 -7.46 3.54
C ILE A 15 20.41 -7.68 4.91
N LEU A 16 19.11 -7.92 4.96
CA LEU A 16 18.38 -8.07 6.22
C LEU A 16 18.80 -9.35 6.98
N GLU A 17 19.02 -10.45 6.27
CA GLU A 17 19.51 -11.70 6.88
C GLU A 17 20.95 -11.54 7.43
N ALA A 18 21.80 -10.76 6.76
CA ALA A 18 23.15 -10.43 7.26
C ALA A 18 23.11 -9.59 8.55
N GLU A 19 22.04 -8.81 8.77
CA GLU A 19 21.77 -8.09 10.00
C GLU A 19 21.14 -8.97 11.11
N GLY A 20 20.95 -10.24 10.87
CA GLY A 20 20.40 -11.20 11.82
C GLY A 20 18.88 -11.27 11.84
N ILE A 21 18.19 -10.67 10.87
CA ILE A 21 16.74 -10.73 10.74
C ILE A 21 16.34 -12.07 10.11
N LEU A 22 15.47 -12.82 10.79
CA LEU A 22 14.93 -14.07 10.26
C LEU A 22 13.75 -13.79 9.32
N ILE A 23 13.90 -14.08 8.03
CA ILE A 23 12.87 -13.89 7.02
C ILE A 23 12.20 -15.22 6.69
N GLN A 24 10.89 -15.29 6.83
CA GLN A 24 10.08 -16.45 6.45
C GLN A 24 9.22 -16.09 5.25
N LEU A 25 9.52 -16.70 4.12
CA LEU A 25 8.78 -16.51 2.87
C LEU A 25 7.57 -17.48 2.81
N ASN A 26 6.61 -17.12 1.97
CA ASN A 26 5.40 -17.93 1.70
C ASN A 26 4.60 -18.29 2.96
N ALA A 27 4.74 -17.51 4.04
CA ALA A 27 3.98 -17.72 5.26
C ALA A 27 2.48 -17.52 5.02
N LYS A 28 1.69 -18.54 5.36
CA LYS A 28 0.23 -18.53 5.23
C LYS A 28 -0.41 -18.74 6.61
N CYS A 29 -1.72 -18.45 6.71
CA CYS A 29 -2.50 -18.72 7.92
C CYS A 29 -1.87 -18.14 9.19
N ILE A 30 -1.57 -16.83 9.16
CA ILE A 30 -1.00 -16.13 10.31
C ILE A 30 -2.06 -16.00 11.39
N SER A 31 -1.75 -16.46 12.60
CA SER A 31 -2.56 -16.23 13.79
C SER A 31 -1.72 -15.73 14.96
N LEU A 32 -2.36 -14.91 15.81
CA LEU A 32 -1.72 -14.31 16.97
C LEU A 32 -2.28 -14.91 18.24
N ALA A 33 -1.42 -15.19 19.22
CA ALA A 33 -1.81 -15.65 20.54
C ALA A 33 -0.98 -14.95 21.62
N LYS A 34 -1.63 -14.63 22.75
CA LYS A 34 -0.94 -14.10 23.92
C LYS A 34 -0.09 -15.21 24.56
N ARG A 35 1.11 -14.85 24.99
CA ARG A 35 2.01 -15.70 25.79
C ARG A 35 2.51 -14.92 27.01
N ASP A 36 2.97 -15.64 28.02
CA ASP A 36 3.60 -15.00 29.17
C ASP A 36 4.82 -14.21 28.72
N GLY A 37 4.78 -12.89 28.96
CA GLY A 37 5.84 -11.97 28.58
C GLY A 37 5.88 -11.56 27.09
N GLY A 38 4.87 -11.93 26.25
CA GLY A 38 4.90 -11.55 24.85
C GLY A 38 3.74 -12.03 23.99
N VAL A 39 4.00 -12.10 22.70
CA VAL A 39 3.05 -12.52 21.66
C VAL A 39 3.65 -13.66 20.85
N ALA A 40 2.87 -14.69 20.62
CA ALA A 40 3.20 -15.77 19.69
C ALA A 40 2.53 -15.51 18.34
N VAL A 41 3.31 -15.61 17.27
CA VAL A 41 2.84 -15.61 15.89
C VAL A 41 2.96 -17.04 15.37
N ARG A 42 1.83 -17.64 15.01
CA ARG A 42 1.79 -18.95 14.37
C ARG A 42 1.70 -18.81 12.87
N LEU A 43 2.50 -19.58 12.18
CA LEU A 43 2.65 -19.54 10.74
C LEU A 43 2.52 -20.95 10.18
N THR A 44 1.90 -21.04 9.00
CA THR A 44 2.04 -22.23 8.17
C THR A 44 2.96 -21.86 7.02
N CYS A 45 4.22 -22.28 7.09
CA CYS A 45 5.23 -22.02 6.06
C CYS A 45 6.09 -23.28 5.83
N GLU A 46 6.65 -23.39 4.64
CA GLU A 46 7.59 -24.45 4.32
C GLU A 46 8.93 -24.17 4.98
N GLY A 47 9.43 -25.12 5.78
CA GLY A 47 10.79 -25.10 6.34
C GLY A 47 11.03 -24.15 7.51
N GLY A 48 10.02 -23.44 8.01
CA GLY A 48 10.14 -22.56 9.16
C GLY A 48 9.53 -23.11 10.45
N PRO A 49 9.84 -22.53 11.62
CA PRO A 49 9.18 -22.90 12.86
C PRO A 49 7.69 -22.56 12.79
N PRO A 50 6.81 -23.43 13.31
CA PRO A 50 5.37 -23.22 13.26
C PRO A 50 4.89 -22.08 14.17
N GLU A 51 5.70 -21.66 15.11
CA GLU A 51 5.43 -20.56 16.06
C GLU A 51 6.70 -19.75 16.33
N VAL A 52 6.57 -18.43 16.28
CA VAL A 52 7.62 -17.48 16.70
C VAL A 52 7.08 -16.67 17.85
N VAL A 53 7.84 -16.59 18.95
CA VAL A 53 7.47 -15.82 20.13
C VAL A 53 8.36 -14.58 20.22
N GLY A 54 7.74 -13.42 20.40
CA GLY A 54 8.43 -12.15 20.55
C GLY A 54 7.77 -11.27 21.60
N THR A 55 8.46 -10.24 22.03
CA THR A 55 7.94 -9.25 22.99
C THR A 55 6.89 -8.33 22.35
N HIS A 56 7.04 -8.01 21.06
CA HIS A 56 6.19 -7.12 20.29
C HIS A 56 5.90 -7.71 18.92
N VAL A 57 4.77 -7.29 18.33
CA VAL A 57 4.38 -7.62 16.95
C VAL A 57 4.06 -6.33 16.23
N LEU A 58 4.66 -6.15 15.04
CA LEU A 58 4.31 -5.10 14.10
C LEU A 58 3.51 -5.71 12.95
N LEU A 59 2.29 -5.21 12.72
CA LEU A 59 1.47 -5.56 11.57
C LEU A 59 1.69 -4.54 10.46
N ALA A 60 2.47 -4.92 9.45
CA ALA A 60 2.78 -4.09 8.28
C ALA A 60 2.22 -4.72 6.98
N VAL A 61 0.99 -5.23 7.04
CA VAL A 61 0.36 -6.09 6.03
C VAL A 61 -0.41 -5.32 4.95
N GLY A 62 -0.26 -4.01 4.87
CA GLY A 62 -0.90 -3.14 3.89
C GLY A 62 -1.79 -2.07 4.51
N ARG A 63 -2.59 -1.43 3.66
CA ARG A 63 -3.46 -0.31 4.02
C ARG A 63 -4.87 -0.53 3.52
N THR A 64 -5.82 0.02 4.25
CA THR A 64 -7.23 0.16 3.85
C THR A 64 -7.53 1.66 3.71
N PRO A 65 -8.19 2.11 2.65
CA PRO A 65 -8.53 3.52 2.51
C PRO A 65 -9.57 3.96 3.56
N ASN A 66 -9.44 5.19 4.05
CA ASN A 66 -10.43 5.77 4.98
C ASN A 66 -11.59 6.39 4.19
N THR A 67 -12.41 5.56 3.58
CA THR A 67 -13.50 5.95 2.69
C THR A 67 -14.88 5.55 3.20
N ASN A 68 -14.96 4.76 4.27
CA ASN A 68 -16.20 4.16 4.75
C ASN A 68 -17.21 5.17 5.34
N ASP A 69 -16.74 6.32 5.80
CA ASP A 69 -17.53 7.35 6.49
C ASP A 69 -17.73 8.62 5.67
N LEU A 70 -17.31 8.64 4.42
CA LEU A 70 -17.42 9.80 3.54
C LEU A 70 -18.80 9.96 2.89
N GLY A 71 -19.71 9.01 3.08
CA GLY A 71 -21.04 9.04 2.47
C GLY A 71 -21.01 8.90 0.94
N LEU A 72 -20.03 8.17 0.40
CA LEU A 72 -19.82 7.98 -1.03
C LEU A 72 -21.03 7.37 -1.74
N ASP A 73 -21.73 6.47 -1.06
CA ASP A 73 -22.99 5.86 -1.50
C ASP A 73 -24.06 6.90 -1.76
N ARG A 74 -24.21 7.90 -0.86
CA ARG A 74 -25.16 9.00 -1.00
C ARG A 74 -24.82 9.95 -2.13
N ALA A 75 -23.53 10.12 -2.41
CA ALA A 75 -23.04 10.92 -3.52
C ALA A 75 -23.03 10.14 -4.85
N GLY A 76 -23.31 8.83 -4.84
CA GLY A 76 -23.26 7.97 -6.00
C GLY A 76 -21.84 7.69 -6.51
N VAL A 77 -20.82 7.91 -5.67
CA VAL A 77 -19.41 7.68 -6.02
C VAL A 77 -19.08 6.20 -5.91
N ALA A 78 -18.56 5.63 -7.00
CA ALA A 78 -18.20 4.22 -7.06
C ALA A 78 -16.88 3.91 -6.35
N THR A 79 -16.85 2.76 -5.66
CA THR A 79 -15.63 2.21 -5.06
C THR A 79 -15.36 0.80 -5.55
N ASP A 80 -14.10 0.37 -5.49
CA ASP A 80 -13.73 -1.02 -5.75
C ASP A 80 -14.08 -1.93 -4.55
N SER A 81 -13.87 -3.25 -4.72
CA SER A 81 -14.14 -4.24 -3.67
C SER A 81 -13.28 -4.09 -2.41
N ARG A 82 -12.26 -3.24 -2.43
CA ARG A 82 -11.36 -2.93 -1.32
C ARG A 82 -11.64 -1.55 -0.70
N GLY A 83 -12.64 -0.84 -1.20
CA GLY A 83 -13.06 0.47 -0.73
C GLY A 83 -12.33 1.66 -1.36
N TYR A 84 -11.45 1.46 -2.34
CA TYR A 84 -10.81 2.58 -3.04
C TYR A 84 -11.78 3.23 -4.02
N ILE A 85 -11.74 4.56 -4.10
CA ILE A 85 -12.57 5.33 -5.04
C ILE A 85 -12.08 5.09 -6.46
N ILE A 86 -13.01 4.72 -7.34
CA ILE A 86 -12.72 4.50 -8.76
C ILE A 86 -12.65 5.86 -9.45
N VAL A 87 -11.54 6.12 -10.14
CA VAL A 87 -11.31 7.34 -10.91
C VAL A 87 -10.82 7.03 -12.31
N ASP A 88 -11.00 7.98 -13.21
CA ASP A 88 -10.40 7.96 -14.53
C ASP A 88 -8.95 8.48 -14.52
N ASP A 89 -8.35 8.61 -15.70
CA ASP A 89 -6.98 9.04 -15.90
C ASP A 89 -6.73 10.53 -15.56
N THR A 90 -7.79 11.30 -15.33
CA THR A 90 -7.75 12.68 -14.84
C THR A 90 -8.13 12.80 -13.36
N LEU A 91 -8.24 11.67 -12.66
CA LEU A 91 -8.64 11.54 -11.26
C LEU A 91 -10.10 11.94 -10.98
N GLN A 92 -10.94 12.06 -12.03
CA GLN A 92 -12.36 12.28 -11.88
C GLN A 92 -13.06 10.97 -11.54
N THR A 93 -14.03 11.02 -10.63
CA THR A 93 -14.89 9.88 -10.31
C THR A 93 -15.96 9.67 -11.37
N ASN A 94 -16.77 8.64 -11.22
CA ASN A 94 -17.96 8.43 -12.06
C ASN A 94 -19.02 9.55 -11.90
N VAL A 95 -18.90 10.40 -10.89
CA VAL A 95 -19.81 11.54 -10.66
C VAL A 95 -19.16 12.83 -11.16
N PRO A 96 -19.73 13.52 -12.16
CA PRO A 96 -19.19 14.78 -12.66
C PRO A 96 -19.01 15.82 -11.54
N GLY A 97 -17.85 16.49 -11.52
CA GLY A 97 -17.54 17.51 -10.53
C GLY A 97 -16.95 16.97 -9.23
N ILE A 98 -16.68 15.66 -9.15
CA ILE A 98 -16.01 15.03 -8.00
C ILE A 98 -14.71 14.35 -8.45
N TRP A 99 -13.60 14.71 -7.81
CA TRP A 99 -12.28 14.12 -8.02
C TRP A 99 -11.78 13.48 -6.73
N ALA A 100 -10.95 12.46 -6.85
CA ALA A 100 -10.40 11.74 -5.70
C ALA A 100 -8.87 11.57 -5.84
N PRO A 101 -8.07 12.63 -5.59
CA PRO A 101 -6.62 12.55 -5.59
C PRO A 101 -6.08 11.85 -4.33
N GLY A 102 -4.87 11.28 -4.43
CA GLY A 102 -4.13 10.72 -3.31
C GLY A 102 -4.45 9.25 -3.01
N ASP A 103 -4.09 8.82 -1.81
CA ASP A 103 -4.11 7.41 -1.40
C ASP A 103 -5.48 6.71 -1.56
N CYS A 104 -6.56 7.46 -1.57
CA CYS A 104 -7.92 6.91 -1.66
C CYS A 104 -8.27 6.32 -3.03
N ASN A 105 -7.51 6.62 -4.09
CA ASN A 105 -7.75 6.15 -5.46
C ASN A 105 -6.91 4.92 -5.86
N ARG A 106 -6.00 4.45 -5.00
CA ARG A 106 -5.14 3.28 -5.22
C ARG A 106 -4.06 3.40 -6.32
N HIS A 107 -3.89 4.51 -6.99
CA HIS A 107 -2.82 4.64 -7.99
C HIS A 107 -1.42 4.60 -7.35
N SER A 108 -1.27 5.20 -6.16
CA SER A 108 -0.04 5.10 -5.36
C SER A 108 -0.29 5.58 -3.93
N ALA A 109 0.58 5.19 -2.98
CA ALA A 109 0.48 5.54 -1.57
C ALA A 109 1.75 6.25 -1.07
N PHE A 110 2.24 7.21 -1.86
CA PHE A 110 3.38 8.06 -1.52
C PHE A 110 2.98 9.53 -1.51
N THR A 111 3.57 10.32 -0.61
CA THR A 111 3.27 11.74 -0.47
C THR A 111 3.53 12.53 -1.76
N HIS A 112 4.64 12.26 -2.46
CA HIS A 112 4.94 12.90 -3.74
C HIS A 112 3.94 12.52 -4.85
N THR A 113 3.38 11.31 -4.81
CA THR A 113 2.35 10.89 -5.75
C THR A 113 1.03 11.59 -5.47
N SER A 114 0.65 11.72 -4.19
CA SER A 114 -0.54 12.46 -3.79
C SER A 114 -0.43 13.95 -4.17
N TYR A 115 0.77 14.53 -4.05
CA TYR A 115 1.02 15.90 -4.50
C TYR A 115 0.89 16.05 -6.02
N ASN A 116 1.44 15.09 -6.78
CA ASN A 116 1.29 15.09 -8.24
C ASN A 116 -0.17 14.84 -8.68
N ASP A 117 -0.95 14.05 -7.94
CA ASP A 117 -2.40 13.92 -8.15
C ASP A 117 -3.10 15.29 -8.01
N TYR A 118 -2.73 16.06 -6.98
CA TYR A 118 -3.22 17.43 -6.83
C TYR A 118 -2.88 18.30 -8.03
N GLU A 119 -1.63 18.26 -8.51
CA GLU A 119 -1.22 19.04 -9.69
C GLU A 119 -2.04 18.65 -10.93
N ILE A 120 -2.28 17.36 -11.16
CA ILE A 120 -3.12 16.87 -12.28
C ILE A 120 -4.52 17.47 -12.19
N VAL A 121 -5.15 17.41 -11.04
CA VAL A 121 -6.51 17.95 -10.84
C VAL A 121 -6.52 19.47 -11.01
N ALA A 122 -5.56 20.18 -10.40
CA ALA A 122 -5.48 21.63 -10.45
C ALA A 122 -5.23 22.14 -11.89
N ASP A 123 -4.30 21.52 -12.61
CA ASP A 123 -3.99 21.91 -13.99
C ASP A 123 -5.18 21.66 -14.93
N ASN A 124 -5.87 20.55 -14.77
CA ASN A 124 -7.05 20.23 -15.58
C ASN A 124 -8.27 21.11 -15.27
N LEU A 125 -8.37 21.65 -14.05
CA LEU A 125 -9.48 22.52 -13.65
C LEU A 125 -9.24 24.00 -13.94
N PHE A 126 -8.01 24.48 -13.76
CA PHE A 126 -7.70 25.91 -13.75
C PHE A 126 -6.80 26.34 -14.90
N ASN A 127 -6.10 25.41 -15.52
CA ASN A 127 -5.21 25.66 -16.64
C ASN A 127 -5.72 24.97 -17.92
N THR A 128 -4.99 25.13 -19.01
CA THR A 128 -5.29 24.46 -20.29
C THR A 128 -4.50 23.17 -20.50
N ASP A 129 -3.73 22.76 -19.50
CA ASP A 129 -2.92 21.56 -19.57
C ASP A 129 -3.79 20.32 -19.34
N HIS A 130 -3.70 19.36 -20.26
CA HIS A 130 -4.45 18.11 -20.15
C HIS A 130 -3.55 17.02 -19.56
N ARG A 131 -3.22 17.16 -18.26
CA ARG A 131 -2.37 16.18 -17.55
C ARG A 131 -3.15 14.93 -17.17
N ARG A 132 -2.45 13.79 -17.18
CA ARG A 132 -3.01 12.47 -16.88
C ARG A 132 -2.13 11.69 -15.92
N VAL A 133 -2.74 10.77 -15.19
CA VAL A 133 -2.00 9.82 -14.33
C VAL A 133 -1.10 8.93 -15.15
N SER A 134 -1.53 8.51 -16.35
CA SER A 134 -0.74 7.69 -17.29
C SER A 134 0.54 8.38 -17.81
N ASP A 135 0.63 9.70 -17.75
CA ASP A 135 1.84 10.45 -18.13
C ASP A 135 2.92 10.41 -17.04
N ARG A 136 2.57 9.93 -15.84
CA ARG A 136 3.46 9.89 -14.70
C ARG A 136 4.47 8.76 -14.81
N ILE A 137 5.74 9.09 -14.69
CA ILE A 137 6.78 8.10 -14.40
C ILE A 137 6.79 7.87 -12.89
N GLN A 138 6.38 6.69 -12.46
CA GLN A 138 6.42 6.33 -11.05
C GLN A 138 7.86 6.04 -10.64
N ALA A 139 8.39 6.85 -9.73
CA ALA A 139 9.70 6.65 -9.14
C ALA A 139 9.58 6.62 -7.61
N TYR A 140 10.20 5.64 -6.99
CA TYR A 140 10.36 5.57 -5.54
C TYR A 140 11.69 4.91 -5.21
N ALA A 141 12.15 5.11 -3.99
CA ALA A 141 13.37 4.49 -3.51
C ALA A 141 13.10 3.68 -2.24
N LEU A 142 13.77 2.56 -2.14
CA LEU A 142 13.82 1.73 -0.96
C LEU A 142 15.12 2.04 -0.23
N TYR A 143 15.02 2.45 1.02
CA TYR A 143 16.17 2.72 1.87
C TYR A 143 16.25 1.64 2.94
N PRO A 144 17.11 0.61 2.78
CA PRO A 144 17.44 -0.25 3.90
C PRO A 144 18.14 0.62 4.96
N ILE A 145 17.65 0.58 6.18
CA ILE A 145 18.26 1.30 7.31
C ILE A 145 19.52 0.52 7.68
N TYR A 146 20.67 1.18 7.63
CA TYR A 146 21.91 0.68 8.16
C TYR A 146 22.05 1.06 9.63
#